data_32ce81d91e4972fc70a884b8c6b3f6dc
#
_entry.id   32ce81d91e4972fc70a884b8c6b3f6dc
#
_cell.length_a   1.000
_cell.length_b   1.000
_cell.length_c   1.000
_cell.angle_alpha   90.00
_cell.angle_beta   90.00
_cell.angle_gamma   90.00
#
_symmetry.space_group_name_H-M   'P 1'
#
loop_
_entity.id
_entity.type
_entity.pdbx_description
1 polymer ?
#
loop_
_entity_poly.entity_id
_entity_poly.type
_entity_poly.pdbx_seq_one_letter_code
_entity_poly.pdbx_strand_id
1 'polypeptide(L)'
;MKLITAIVRDEDAGKLLNALVADGFRATRFQSAGGFLRARNSTILVGVEDHKLADALQVIRTTCRTRTRMISPRPHGGETGESFIPYPIDVEVGGATIFVTPVEHFERV
;
A
#
# COMPACT_ATOMS: atom_id res chain seq x y z
N MET A 1 0.12 -9.36 -21.64
CA MET A 1 0.78 -8.76 -20.48
C MET A 1 0.03 -7.54 -19.99
N LYS A 2 -0.05 -7.38 -18.70
CA LYS A 2 -0.70 -6.24 -18.06
C LYS A 2 0.28 -5.55 -17.11
N LEU A 3 0.09 -4.27 -16.94
CA LEU A 3 0.81 -3.51 -15.92
C LEU A 3 -0.17 -3.14 -14.82
N ILE A 4 0.16 -3.53 -13.60
CA ILE A 4 -0.59 -3.14 -12.43
C ILE A 4 0.14 -1.97 -11.79
N THR A 5 -0.59 -0.88 -11.56
CA THR A 5 -0.11 0.25 -10.80
C THR A 5 -0.95 0.31 -9.53
N ALA A 6 -0.35 0.03 -8.41
CA ALA A 6 -1.04 0.01 -7.12
C ALA A 6 -0.50 1.11 -6.23
N ILE A 7 -1.39 1.97 -5.76
CA ILE A 7 -1.04 3.03 -4.83
C ILE A 7 -1.50 2.56 -3.46
N VAL A 8 -0.54 2.39 -2.56
CA VAL A 8 -0.78 1.78 -1.25
C VAL A 8 -0.19 2.64 -0.15
N ARG A 9 -0.60 2.39 1.08
CA ARG A 9 0.00 3.06 2.23
C ARG A 9 1.44 2.60 2.41
N ASP A 10 2.32 3.54 2.82
CA ASP A 10 3.73 3.22 3.05
C ASP A 10 3.89 2.05 4.02
N GLU A 11 3.05 1.98 5.05
CA GLU A 11 3.13 0.91 6.04
C GLU A 11 2.86 -0.48 5.45
N ASP A 12 2.12 -0.54 4.34
CA ASP A 12 1.81 -1.81 3.68
C ASP A 12 2.74 -2.11 2.51
N ALA A 13 3.47 -1.12 2.02
CA ALA A 13 4.24 -1.24 0.79
C ALA A 13 5.34 -2.30 0.87
N GLY A 14 6.07 -2.35 1.98
CA GLY A 14 7.11 -3.35 2.17
C GLY A 14 6.56 -4.77 2.22
N LYS A 15 5.47 -4.97 2.94
CA LYS A 15 4.78 -6.25 3.00
C LYS A 15 4.30 -6.69 1.63
N LEU A 16 3.70 -5.76 0.90
CA LEU A 16 3.18 -6.06 -0.43
C LEU A 16 4.30 -6.45 -1.38
N LEU A 17 5.39 -5.70 -1.38
CA LEU A 17 6.53 -6.00 -2.23
C LEU A 17 7.06 -7.39 -1.94
N ASN A 18 7.23 -7.73 -0.67
CA ASN A 18 7.72 -9.04 -0.26
C ASN A 18 6.76 -10.16 -0.65
N ALA A 19 5.46 -9.94 -0.48
CA ALA A 19 4.45 -10.94 -0.84
C ALA A 19 4.41 -11.20 -2.34
N LEU A 20 4.52 -10.14 -3.15
CA LEU A 20 4.55 -10.28 -4.61
C LEU A 20 5.80 -11.04 -5.06
N VAL A 21 6.96 -10.69 -4.52
CA VAL A 21 8.21 -11.35 -4.87
C VAL A 21 8.18 -12.82 -4.44
N ALA A 22 7.63 -13.12 -3.26
CA ALA A 22 7.52 -14.50 -2.78
C ALA A 22 6.66 -15.36 -3.72
N ASP A 23 5.66 -14.77 -4.34
CA ASP A 23 4.80 -15.46 -5.31
C ASP A 23 5.36 -15.45 -6.73
N GLY A 24 6.59 -14.99 -6.92
CA GLY A 24 7.27 -15.02 -8.20
C GLY A 24 6.99 -13.82 -9.09
N PHE A 25 6.34 -12.79 -8.61
CA PHE A 25 6.10 -11.59 -9.39
C PHE A 25 7.27 -10.62 -9.30
N ARG A 26 7.47 -9.85 -10.37
CA ARG A 26 8.44 -8.77 -10.38
C ARG A 26 7.72 -7.47 -10.05
N ALA A 27 8.12 -6.86 -8.97
CA ALA A 27 7.48 -5.66 -8.49
C ALA A 27 8.52 -4.60 -8.15
N THR A 28 8.20 -3.35 -8.40
CA THR A 28 9.07 -2.22 -8.10
C THR A 28 8.29 -1.21 -7.28
N ARG A 29 8.93 -0.68 -6.26
CA ARG A 29 8.33 0.32 -5.39
C ARG A 29 8.88 1.70 -5.71
N PHE A 30 7.98 2.67 -5.84
CA PHE A 30 8.32 4.08 -5.98
C PHE A 30 7.76 4.85 -4.81
N GLN A 31 8.57 5.73 -4.26
CA GLN A 31 8.09 6.70 -3.30
C GLN A 31 7.97 8.04 -3.98
N SER A 32 6.81 8.65 -3.83
CA SER A 32 6.60 9.98 -4.35
C SER A 32 6.98 10.99 -3.28
N ALA A 33 7.83 11.92 -3.62
CA ALA A 33 8.30 12.95 -2.70
C ALA A 33 7.37 14.16 -2.64
N GLY A 34 6.12 13.98 -2.90
CA GLY A 34 5.16 15.07 -2.87
C GLY A 34 4.18 15.00 -4.00
N GLY A 35 3.31 15.97 -4.10
CA GLY A 35 2.31 16.04 -5.15
C GLY A 35 1.06 15.29 -4.79
N PHE A 36 0.48 14.67 -5.80
CA PHE A 36 -0.86 14.11 -5.77
C PHE A 36 -1.14 13.17 -4.59
N LEU A 37 -0.18 12.41 -4.18
CA LEU A 37 -0.41 11.33 -3.22
C LEU A 37 0.00 11.66 -1.81
N ARG A 38 0.09 12.85 -1.44
CA ARG A 38 0.45 13.25 -0.10
C ARG A 38 1.47 12.30 0.56
N ALA A 39 2.14 12.72 1.56
CA ALA A 39 3.06 11.89 2.31
C ALA A 39 2.36 10.58 2.73
N ARG A 40 3.10 9.48 2.72
CA ARG A 40 2.72 8.17 3.27
C ARG A 40 2.07 7.20 2.30
N ASN A 41 2.12 7.47 1.02
CA ASN A 41 1.74 6.48 0.02
C ASN A 41 2.93 6.09 -0.84
N SER A 42 2.92 4.86 -1.29
CA SER A 42 3.90 4.33 -2.23
C SER A 42 3.20 3.80 -3.45
N THR A 43 3.88 3.82 -4.57
CA THR A 43 3.38 3.22 -5.81
C THR A 43 4.15 1.94 -6.07
N ILE A 44 3.43 0.86 -6.30
CA ILE A 44 4.00 -0.44 -6.67
C ILE A 44 3.63 -0.72 -8.12
N LEU A 45 4.62 -1.01 -8.93
CA LEU A 45 4.42 -1.43 -10.33
C LEU A 45 4.69 -2.91 -10.45
N VAL A 46 3.78 -3.62 -11.11
CA VAL A 46 3.91 -5.06 -11.33
C VAL A 46 3.55 -5.37 -12.77
N GLY A 47 4.52 -5.88 -13.53
CA GLY A 47 4.23 -6.41 -14.87
C GLY A 47 3.84 -7.88 -14.75
N VAL A 48 2.72 -8.28 -15.32
CA VAL A 48 2.24 -9.66 -15.19
C VAL A 48 1.71 -10.18 -16.52
N GLU A 49 1.87 -11.48 -16.73
CA GLU A 49 1.21 -12.15 -17.83
C GLU A 49 -0.29 -12.20 -17.55
N ASP A 50 -1.10 -12.21 -18.61
CA ASP A 50 -2.55 -12.16 -18.48
C ASP A 50 -3.11 -13.27 -17.58
N HIS A 51 -2.55 -14.48 -17.69
CA HIS A 51 -3.04 -15.62 -16.90
C HIS A 51 -2.67 -15.52 -15.42
N LYS A 52 -1.79 -14.63 -15.04
CA LYS A 52 -1.40 -14.43 -13.65
C LYS A 52 -1.96 -13.15 -13.03
N LEU A 53 -2.73 -12.40 -13.80
CA LEU A 53 -3.27 -11.13 -13.34
C LEU A 53 -4.14 -11.30 -12.08
N ALA A 54 -5.03 -12.27 -12.11
CA ALA A 54 -5.94 -12.51 -10.99
C ALA A 54 -5.18 -12.83 -9.70
N ASP A 55 -4.11 -13.62 -9.81
CA ASP A 55 -3.30 -13.99 -8.66
C ASP A 55 -2.58 -12.77 -8.07
N ALA A 56 -2.01 -11.94 -8.93
CA ALA A 56 -1.33 -10.73 -8.47
C ALA A 56 -2.31 -9.77 -7.78
N LEU A 57 -3.49 -9.58 -8.35
CA LEU A 57 -4.52 -8.73 -7.76
C LEU A 57 -4.96 -9.27 -6.39
N GLN A 58 -5.04 -10.59 -6.25
CA GLN A 58 -5.41 -11.18 -4.98
C GLN A 58 -4.37 -10.92 -3.89
N VAL A 59 -3.09 -10.98 -4.24
CA VAL A 59 -2.02 -10.65 -3.30
C VAL A 59 -2.18 -9.21 -2.81
N ILE A 60 -2.44 -8.28 -3.72
CA ILE A 60 -2.62 -6.87 -3.35
C ILE A 60 -3.84 -6.70 -2.44
N ARG A 61 -4.97 -7.29 -2.80
CA ARG A 61 -6.19 -7.19 -2.00
C ARG A 61 -6.01 -7.74 -0.60
N THR A 62 -5.37 -8.89 -0.49
CA THR A 62 -5.16 -9.54 0.79
C THR A 62 -4.22 -8.75 1.69
N THR A 63 -3.15 -8.20 1.10
CA THR A 63 -2.12 -7.49 1.86
C THR A 63 -2.56 -6.09 2.27
N CYS A 64 -3.29 -5.40 1.40
CA CYS A 64 -3.54 -3.96 1.52
C CYS A 64 -4.99 -3.59 1.82
N ARG A 65 -5.85 -4.55 2.09
CA ARG A 65 -7.26 -4.24 2.34
C ARG A 65 -7.43 -3.20 3.44
N THR A 66 -8.46 -2.38 3.30
CA THR A 66 -8.82 -1.42 4.32
C THR A 66 -9.24 -2.14 5.60
N ARG A 67 -8.77 -1.66 6.71
CA ARG A 67 -9.07 -2.23 8.02
C ARG A 67 -9.10 -1.14 9.07
N THR A 68 -9.69 -1.43 10.20
CA THR A 68 -9.76 -0.51 11.31
C THR A 68 -8.71 -0.88 12.35
N ARG A 69 -8.00 0.12 12.83
CA ARG A 69 -7.04 -0.04 13.91
C ARG A 69 -7.43 0.88 15.04
N MET A 70 -7.45 0.35 16.25
CA MET A 70 -7.69 1.15 17.44
C MET A 70 -6.37 1.76 17.90
N ILE A 71 -6.35 3.07 18.06
CA ILE A 71 -5.19 3.76 18.61
C ILE A 71 -5.61 4.50 19.87
N SER A 72 -4.72 4.46 20.87
CA SER A 72 -4.89 5.27 22.07
C SER A 72 -3.95 6.46 21.97
N PRO A 73 -4.48 7.67 21.81
CA PRO A 73 -3.62 8.84 21.78
C PRO A 73 -2.94 9.04 23.14
N ARG A 74 -1.69 9.50 23.11
CA ARG A 74 -0.93 9.79 24.30
C ARG A 74 -0.68 11.28 24.39
N PRO A 75 -0.67 11.83 25.61
CA PRO A 75 -0.30 13.22 25.78
C PRO A 75 1.15 13.44 25.33
N HIS A 76 1.40 14.57 24.70
CA HIS A 76 2.74 14.94 24.29
C HIS A 76 3.51 15.46 25.48
N GLY A 77 4.75 15.05 25.57
CA GLY A 77 5.78 15.55 26.46
C GLY A 77 5.30 16.23 27.73
N GLY A 78 5.29 15.75 28.81
CA GLY A 78 4.99 16.42 30.07
C GLY A 78 3.58 16.96 30.25
N GLU A 79 2.75 16.88 29.25
CA GLU A 79 1.36 17.26 29.43
C GLU A 79 0.70 16.18 30.26
N THR A 80 0.66 16.47 31.54
CA THR A 80 -0.16 15.67 32.46
C THR A 80 -1.47 16.39 32.67
N GLY A 81 -1.97 17.04 31.65
CA GLY A 81 -3.18 17.80 31.76
C GLY A 81 -4.30 16.98 32.36
N GLU A 82 -4.82 17.45 33.47
CA GLU A 82 -5.97 16.80 34.10
C GLU A 82 -7.14 16.73 33.13
N SER A 83 -7.11 17.53 32.08
CA SER A 83 -8.13 17.56 31.06
C SER A 83 -7.89 16.55 29.94
N PHE A 84 -6.76 15.86 29.94
CA PHE A 84 -6.48 14.88 28.91
C PHE A 84 -7.17 13.55 29.22
N ILE A 85 -8.04 13.15 28.32
CA ILE A 85 -8.73 11.87 28.44
C ILE A 85 -8.31 11.02 27.25
N PRO A 86 -7.55 9.92 27.45
CA PRO A 86 -7.13 9.06 26.36
C PRO A 86 -8.29 8.19 25.91
N TYR A 87 -8.99 8.62 24.89
CA TYR A 87 -9.99 7.79 24.27
C TYR A 87 -9.34 6.93 23.18
N PRO A 88 -9.63 5.63 23.16
CA PRO A 88 -9.27 4.83 21.99
C PRO A 88 -10.07 5.35 20.79
N ILE A 89 -9.36 5.55 19.69
CA ILE A 89 -9.94 6.03 18.46
C ILE A 89 -9.78 4.95 17.40
N ASP A 90 -10.88 4.66 16.70
CA ASP A 90 -10.81 3.77 15.55
C ASP A 90 -10.31 4.56 14.35
N VAL A 91 -9.23 4.08 13.75
CA VAL A 91 -8.64 4.69 12.56
C VAL A 91 -8.65 3.69 11.43
N GLU A 92 -9.13 4.13 10.29
CA GLU A 92 -9.09 3.33 9.10
C GLU A 92 -7.67 3.34 8.53
N VAL A 93 -7.11 2.16 8.28
CA VAL A 93 -5.76 2.01 7.73
C VAL A 93 -5.79 1.08 6.53
N GLY A 94 -4.74 1.15 5.72
CA GLY A 94 -4.62 0.31 4.55
C GLY A 94 -5.37 0.86 3.36
N GLY A 95 -5.79 -0.05 2.51
CA GLY A 95 -6.43 0.28 1.24
C GLY A 95 -5.43 0.37 0.10
N ALA A 96 -5.93 0.24 -1.11
CA ALA A 96 -5.13 0.35 -2.31
C ALA A 96 -5.97 0.91 -3.44
N THR A 97 -5.36 1.75 -4.26
CA THR A 97 -5.95 2.17 -5.53
C THR A 97 -5.21 1.42 -6.62
N ILE A 98 -5.92 0.66 -7.42
CA ILE A 98 -5.31 -0.26 -8.37
C ILE A 98 -5.74 0.11 -9.79
N PHE A 99 -4.77 0.29 -10.66
CA PHE A 99 -4.98 0.45 -12.08
C PHE A 99 -4.37 -0.74 -12.81
N VAL A 100 -5.10 -1.28 -13.77
CA VAL A 100 -4.58 -2.34 -14.64
C VAL A 100 -4.67 -1.85 -16.06
N THR A 101 -3.55 -1.83 -16.75
CA THR A 101 -3.49 -1.35 -18.12
C THR A 101 -2.82 -2.40 -19.01
N PRO A 102 -3.23 -2.51 -20.27
CA PRO A 102 -2.55 -3.41 -21.19
C PRO A 102 -1.16 -2.87 -21.51
N VAL A 103 -0.21 -3.77 -21.73
CA VAL A 103 1.14 -3.45 -22.15
C VAL A 103 1.28 -3.79 -23.62
N GLU A 104 1.43 -2.78 -24.46
CA GLU A 104 1.57 -2.98 -25.89
C GLU A 104 2.98 -3.42 -26.27
N HIS A 105 3.95 -2.99 -25.51
CA HIS A 105 5.36 -3.30 -25.79
C HIS A 105 6.12 -3.39 -24.48
N PHE A 106 6.90 -4.41 -24.33
CA PHE A 106 7.79 -4.61 -23.20
C PHE A 106 9.16 -5.01 -23.71
N GLU A 107 10.17 -4.33 -23.24
CA GLU A 107 11.53 -4.58 -23.72
C GLU A 107 12.53 -4.36 -22.59
N ARG A 108 13.49 -5.26 -22.49
CA ARG A 108 14.65 -5.11 -21.59
C ARG A 108 15.89 -5.00 -22.46
N VAL A 109 16.65 -3.98 -22.25
CA VAL A 109 17.87 -3.74 -23.02
C VAL A 109 19.11 -4.05 -22.21
#